data_97ddce4fe0462932afbec5e92705c33e
#
_entry.id   97ddce4fe0462932afbec5e92705c33e
#
_cell.length_a   1.000
_cell.length_b   1.000
_cell.length_c   1.000
_cell.angle_alpha   90.00
_cell.angle_beta   90.00
_cell.angle_gamma   90.00
#
_symmetry.space_group_name_H-M   'P 1'
#
loop_
_entity.id
_entity.type
_entity.pdbx_description
1 polymer ?
#
loop_
_entity_poly.entity_id
_entity_poly.type
_entity_poly.pdbx_seq_one_letter_code
_entity_poly.pdbx_strand_id
1 'polypeptide(L)'
;MRIAAMAAGAVGGYFGARMAAAGHDVFFIARGAHHEAIIKNGLRIESVLGDLHLPKPNITDDPAKVGPVDVVLFAVKLWDTEKAAEQARPLVNQTTRVITLQNGIDSVERLTPILGVEQTVGGAAYIATVIGSPGVIKQSSHFAMMRFGRADKKADATLKAFVDAGKAAKVDLDISADIQRELWQKFIFLTAMSGSTASLRSSIGPIREDPELRGFIRALMDEAFAIGKAKGVSLDAAYVDERMNFLASKIEPGMKASMAHDLERGNRLELDWLSGKVRALGRELGIPTPANDTVYTVLKLHRMGSH
;
A
#
# COMPACT_ATOMS: atom_id res chain seq x y z
N MET A 1 -19.69 11.84 -3.60
CA MET A 1 -18.36 12.24 -4.05
C MET A 1 -18.01 11.53 -5.34
N ARG A 2 -17.20 12.15 -6.19
CA ARG A 2 -16.55 11.52 -7.34
C ARG A 2 -15.17 11.00 -6.95
N ILE A 3 -14.91 9.71 -7.18
CA ILE A 3 -13.69 9.04 -6.72
C ILE A 3 -13.10 8.26 -7.91
N ALA A 4 -11.79 8.31 -8.09
CA ALA A 4 -11.10 7.46 -9.06
C ALA A 4 -10.17 6.47 -8.35
N ALA A 5 -10.27 5.18 -8.67
CA ALA A 5 -9.34 4.15 -8.22
C ALA A 5 -8.24 3.96 -9.28
N MET A 6 -7.09 4.57 -9.09
CA MET A 6 -5.92 4.50 -9.95
C MET A 6 -4.82 3.63 -9.30
N ALA A 7 -4.62 2.39 -9.56
CA ALA A 7 -5.32 1.42 -10.38
C ALA A 7 -6.38 0.64 -9.58
N ALA A 8 -7.38 0.08 -10.27
CA ALA A 8 -8.38 -0.79 -9.67
C ALA A 8 -7.85 -2.22 -9.42
N GLY A 9 -6.64 -2.33 -8.91
CA GLY A 9 -6.05 -3.57 -8.40
C GLY A 9 -6.64 -3.97 -7.04
N ALA A 10 -5.93 -4.84 -6.29
CA ALA A 10 -6.43 -5.40 -5.04
C ALA A 10 -6.84 -4.32 -4.01
N VAL A 11 -5.97 -3.34 -3.75
CA VAL A 11 -6.23 -2.28 -2.75
C VAL A 11 -7.21 -1.23 -3.30
N GLY A 12 -6.87 -0.60 -4.43
CA GLY A 12 -7.71 0.46 -5.02
C GLY A 12 -9.10 -0.04 -5.42
N GLY A 13 -9.18 -1.25 -5.97
CA GLY A 13 -10.44 -1.89 -6.34
C GLY A 13 -11.31 -2.21 -5.12
N TYR A 14 -10.73 -2.72 -4.03
CA TYR A 14 -11.46 -3.01 -2.80
C TYR A 14 -12.10 -1.75 -2.20
N PHE A 15 -11.30 -0.72 -1.90
CA PHE A 15 -11.81 0.51 -1.31
C PHE A 15 -12.78 1.23 -2.25
N GLY A 16 -12.45 1.30 -3.55
CA GLY A 16 -13.35 1.86 -4.55
C GLY A 16 -14.70 1.13 -4.63
N ALA A 17 -14.70 -0.21 -4.57
CA ALA A 17 -15.91 -1.00 -4.61
C ALA A 17 -16.82 -0.75 -3.39
N ARG A 18 -16.22 -0.65 -2.18
CA ARG A 18 -16.98 -0.31 -0.97
C ARG A 18 -17.63 1.07 -1.07
N MET A 19 -16.90 2.06 -1.61
CA MET A 19 -17.42 3.41 -1.83
C MET A 19 -18.51 3.42 -2.89
N ALA A 20 -18.36 2.68 -3.99
CA ALA A 20 -19.38 2.56 -5.04
C ALA A 20 -20.68 1.94 -4.51
N ALA A 21 -20.57 0.89 -3.67
CA ALA A 21 -21.72 0.25 -3.04
C ALA A 21 -22.47 1.18 -2.06
N ALA A 22 -21.78 2.18 -1.51
CA ALA A 22 -22.39 3.22 -0.67
C ALA A 22 -23.02 4.37 -1.49
N GLY A 23 -23.09 4.25 -2.83
CA GLY A 23 -23.74 5.23 -3.71
C GLY A 23 -22.83 6.38 -4.16
N HIS A 24 -21.51 6.27 -3.99
CA HIS A 24 -20.58 7.26 -4.54
C HIS A 24 -20.29 6.99 -6.02
N ASP A 25 -19.98 8.06 -6.78
CA ASP A 25 -19.62 7.99 -8.19
C ASP A 25 -18.15 7.57 -8.32
N VAL A 26 -17.90 6.27 -8.49
CA VAL A 26 -16.54 5.70 -8.49
C VAL A 26 -16.17 5.23 -9.89
N PHE A 27 -15.00 5.69 -10.34
CA PHE A 27 -14.38 5.31 -11.62
C PHE A 27 -13.18 4.40 -11.35
N PHE A 28 -13.21 3.21 -11.93
CA PHE A 28 -12.14 2.25 -11.82
C PHE A 28 -11.22 2.34 -13.04
N ILE A 29 -9.94 2.59 -12.83
CA ILE A 29 -8.94 2.58 -13.89
C ILE A 29 -8.18 1.25 -13.83
N ALA A 30 -8.37 0.42 -14.84
CA ALA A 30 -7.74 -0.91 -14.94
C ALA A 30 -7.29 -1.20 -16.36
N ARG A 31 -6.47 -2.23 -16.56
CA ARG A 31 -5.93 -2.63 -17.87
C ARG A 31 -5.94 -4.14 -18.03
N GLY A 32 -5.82 -4.59 -19.30
CA GLY A 32 -5.66 -5.99 -19.66
C GLY A 32 -6.79 -6.89 -19.15
N ALA A 33 -6.47 -8.12 -18.84
CA ALA A 33 -7.45 -9.15 -18.47
C ALA A 33 -8.35 -8.77 -17.28
N HIS A 34 -7.83 -7.96 -16.32
CA HIS A 34 -8.65 -7.51 -15.19
C HIS A 34 -9.72 -6.51 -15.63
N HIS A 35 -9.37 -5.56 -16.50
CA HIS A 35 -10.31 -4.61 -17.10
C HIS A 35 -11.39 -5.32 -17.93
N GLU A 36 -10.99 -6.23 -18.82
CA GLU A 36 -11.89 -6.99 -19.68
C GLU A 36 -12.90 -7.82 -18.87
N ALA A 37 -12.41 -8.48 -17.82
CA ALA A 37 -13.24 -9.29 -16.94
C ALA A 37 -14.27 -8.44 -16.18
N ILE A 38 -13.88 -7.24 -15.71
CA ILE A 38 -14.79 -6.34 -15.02
C ILE A 38 -15.87 -5.80 -15.98
N ILE A 39 -15.53 -5.46 -17.21
CA ILE A 39 -16.52 -5.07 -18.22
C ILE A 39 -17.55 -6.18 -18.45
N LYS A 40 -17.07 -7.42 -18.59
CA LYS A 40 -17.91 -8.57 -18.92
C LYS A 40 -18.77 -9.05 -17.75
N ASN A 41 -18.20 -9.11 -16.55
CA ASN A 41 -18.79 -9.83 -15.42
C ASN A 41 -19.04 -8.94 -14.18
N GLY A 42 -18.68 -7.65 -14.24
CA GLY A 42 -18.64 -6.77 -13.06
C GLY A 42 -17.41 -7.01 -12.19
N LEU A 43 -17.30 -6.21 -11.13
CA LEU A 43 -16.26 -6.34 -10.10
C LEU A 43 -16.81 -7.08 -8.89
N ARG A 44 -16.15 -8.17 -8.51
CA ARG A 44 -16.50 -8.96 -7.33
C ARG A 44 -15.45 -8.80 -6.22
N ILE A 45 -15.95 -8.65 -5.00
CA ILE A 45 -15.15 -8.67 -3.79
C ILE A 45 -15.58 -9.90 -2.98
N GLU A 46 -14.66 -10.83 -2.76
CA GLU A 46 -14.79 -11.94 -1.81
C GLU A 46 -14.09 -11.52 -0.52
N SER A 47 -14.83 -11.40 0.59
CA SER A 47 -14.28 -10.73 1.78
C SER A 47 -14.85 -11.27 3.07
N VAL A 48 -13.98 -11.53 4.05
CA VAL A 48 -14.39 -11.87 5.44
C VAL A 48 -15.21 -10.75 6.10
N LEU A 49 -15.18 -9.53 5.55
CA LEU A 49 -16.00 -8.38 5.97
C LEU A 49 -17.31 -8.25 5.17
N GLY A 50 -17.66 -9.28 4.43
CA GLY A 50 -18.85 -9.36 3.58
C GLY A 50 -18.53 -9.21 2.10
N ASP A 51 -19.08 -10.11 1.29
CA ASP A 51 -18.95 -10.11 -0.14
C ASP A 51 -19.68 -8.94 -0.80
N LEU A 52 -19.23 -8.55 -1.99
CA LEU A 52 -19.83 -7.49 -2.77
C LEU A 52 -19.73 -7.80 -4.27
N HIS A 53 -20.77 -7.48 -5.02
CA HIS A 53 -20.74 -7.52 -6.48
C HIS A 53 -21.26 -6.20 -7.06
N LEU A 54 -20.45 -5.57 -7.88
CA LEU A 54 -20.80 -4.43 -8.71
C LEU A 54 -20.97 -4.92 -10.14
N PRO A 55 -22.22 -5.11 -10.63
CA PRO A 55 -22.45 -5.74 -11.94
C PRO A 55 -22.04 -4.84 -13.11
N LYS A 56 -22.12 -3.54 -12.96
CA LYS A 56 -21.79 -2.54 -13.99
C LYS A 56 -21.06 -1.33 -13.38
N PRO A 57 -19.81 -1.49 -12.90
CA PRO A 57 -19.04 -0.36 -12.38
C PRO A 57 -18.59 0.57 -13.52
N ASN A 58 -18.41 1.86 -13.23
CA ASN A 58 -17.76 2.78 -14.16
C ASN A 58 -16.28 2.40 -14.28
N ILE A 59 -15.90 1.76 -15.37
CA ILE A 59 -14.53 1.30 -15.60
C ILE A 59 -13.98 1.80 -16.93
N THR A 60 -12.71 2.17 -16.95
CA THR A 60 -11.97 2.59 -18.14
C THR A 60 -10.49 2.24 -18.01
N ASP A 61 -9.81 2.16 -19.13
CA ASP A 61 -8.34 2.08 -19.22
C ASP A 61 -7.68 3.45 -19.44
N ASP A 62 -8.51 4.49 -19.71
CA ASP A 62 -8.09 5.85 -20.03
C ASP A 62 -8.66 6.86 -19.01
N PRO A 63 -7.80 7.37 -18.08
CA PRO A 63 -8.23 8.37 -17.11
C PRO A 63 -8.77 9.67 -17.71
N ALA A 64 -8.39 10.01 -18.95
CA ALA A 64 -8.85 11.23 -19.61
C ALA A 64 -10.37 11.22 -19.89
N LYS A 65 -10.98 10.04 -20.01
CA LYS A 65 -12.44 9.89 -20.19
C LYS A 65 -13.25 10.18 -18.92
N VAL A 66 -12.59 10.27 -17.76
CA VAL A 66 -13.24 10.51 -16.46
C VAL A 66 -13.35 11.99 -16.14
N GLY A 67 -12.29 12.75 -16.40
CA GLY A 67 -12.17 14.14 -15.96
C GLY A 67 -11.94 14.30 -14.46
N PRO A 68 -11.93 15.53 -13.92
CA PRO A 68 -11.59 15.80 -12.53
C PRO A 68 -12.52 15.11 -11.53
N VAL A 69 -11.93 14.61 -10.43
CA VAL A 69 -12.63 13.95 -9.33
C VAL A 69 -12.27 14.61 -8.00
N ASP A 70 -13.03 14.30 -6.93
CA ASP A 70 -12.74 14.80 -5.58
C ASP A 70 -11.51 14.09 -4.99
N VAL A 71 -11.46 12.75 -5.14
CA VAL A 71 -10.40 11.91 -4.57
C VAL A 71 -9.90 10.91 -5.60
N VAL A 72 -8.58 10.80 -5.71
CA VAL A 72 -7.91 9.72 -6.44
C VAL A 72 -7.28 8.77 -5.41
N LEU A 73 -7.70 7.51 -5.39
CA LEU A 73 -7.03 6.42 -4.66
C LEU A 73 -5.89 5.91 -5.54
N PHE A 74 -4.67 6.36 -5.27
CA PHE A 74 -3.51 6.03 -6.08
C PHE A 74 -2.83 4.76 -5.56
N ALA A 75 -3.13 3.61 -6.18
CA ALA A 75 -2.76 2.27 -5.70
C ALA A 75 -1.99 1.45 -6.75
N VAL A 76 -1.21 2.11 -7.60
CA VAL A 76 -0.37 1.45 -8.60
C VAL A 76 0.85 0.80 -7.95
N LYS A 77 1.44 -0.18 -8.63
CA LYS A 77 2.72 -0.74 -8.19
C LYS A 77 3.84 0.32 -8.27
N LEU A 78 4.79 0.26 -7.36
CA LEU A 78 5.80 1.31 -7.15
C LEU A 78 6.66 1.62 -8.38
N TRP A 79 6.87 0.67 -9.26
CA TRP A 79 7.62 0.86 -10.51
C TRP A 79 6.85 1.61 -11.61
N ASP A 80 5.53 1.80 -11.44
CA ASP A 80 4.69 2.53 -12.40
C ASP A 80 4.31 3.93 -11.91
N THR A 81 4.86 4.37 -10.77
CA THR A 81 4.42 5.60 -10.06
C THR A 81 4.40 6.82 -10.96
N GLU A 82 5.53 7.18 -11.58
CA GLU A 82 5.64 8.40 -12.40
C GLU A 82 4.75 8.33 -13.64
N LYS A 83 4.80 7.18 -14.34
CA LYS A 83 3.97 6.97 -15.53
C LYS A 83 2.48 7.07 -15.22
N ALA A 84 2.05 6.45 -14.12
CA ALA A 84 0.66 6.48 -13.70
C ALA A 84 0.25 7.87 -13.19
N ALA A 85 1.16 8.61 -12.54
CA ALA A 85 0.91 9.97 -12.12
C ALA A 85 0.67 10.91 -13.32
N GLU A 86 1.51 10.83 -14.37
CA GLU A 86 1.28 11.58 -15.62
C GLU A 86 -0.09 11.24 -16.25
N GLN A 87 -0.47 9.98 -16.26
CA GLN A 87 -1.77 9.54 -16.77
C GLN A 87 -2.95 10.00 -15.88
N ALA A 88 -2.71 10.22 -14.60
CA ALA A 88 -3.73 10.68 -13.67
C ALA A 88 -3.99 12.20 -13.73
N ARG A 89 -3.15 13.00 -14.42
CA ARG A 89 -3.33 14.47 -14.54
C ARG A 89 -4.76 14.89 -14.93
N PRO A 90 -5.45 14.25 -15.88
CA PRO A 90 -6.83 14.62 -16.23
C PRO A 90 -7.84 14.44 -15.10
N LEU A 91 -7.53 13.62 -14.09
CA LEU A 91 -8.37 13.42 -12.91
C LEU A 91 -8.22 14.53 -11.86
N VAL A 92 -7.22 15.40 -12.01
CA VAL A 92 -6.76 16.29 -10.96
C VAL A 92 -7.07 17.74 -11.30
N ASN A 93 -7.70 18.45 -10.36
CA ASN A 93 -7.86 19.89 -10.36
C ASN A 93 -7.36 20.48 -9.03
N GLN A 94 -7.63 21.75 -8.75
CA GLN A 94 -7.17 22.43 -7.52
C GLN A 94 -7.74 21.84 -6.24
N THR A 95 -8.94 21.25 -6.28
CA THR A 95 -9.62 20.67 -5.11
C THR A 95 -9.45 19.17 -4.98
N THR A 96 -8.92 18.50 -6.00
CA THR A 96 -8.67 17.04 -5.97
C THR A 96 -7.61 16.69 -4.94
N ARG A 97 -7.81 15.58 -4.23
CA ARG A 97 -6.79 14.97 -3.36
C ARG A 97 -6.41 13.59 -3.88
N VAL A 98 -5.11 13.42 -4.13
CA VAL A 98 -4.53 12.16 -4.60
C VAL A 98 -3.91 11.46 -3.40
N ILE A 99 -4.61 10.47 -2.86
CA ILE A 99 -4.16 9.69 -1.70
C ILE A 99 -3.35 8.52 -2.20
N THR A 100 -2.02 8.53 -1.96
CA THR A 100 -1.18 7.38 -2.32
C THR A 100 -1.36 6.25 -1.33
N LEU A 101 -1.71 5.07 -1.82
CA LEU A 101 -1.88 3.85 -1.03
C LEU A 101 -0.76 2.83 -1.27
N GLN A 102 0.28 3.27 -1.96
CA GLN A 102 1.44 2.46 -2.27
C GLN A 102 2.21 2.08 -1.00
N ASN A 103 2.92 0.98 -1.06
CA ASN A 103 3.88 0.61 -0.02
C ASN A 103 5.12 1.52 -0.10
N GLY A 104 5.96 1.50 0.96
CA GLY A 104 7.14 2.37 0.99
C GLY A 104 6.87 3.76 1.55
N ILE A 105 7.85 4.64 1.41
CA ILE A 105 7.89 5.95 2.09
C ILE A 105 8.12 7.13 1.13
N ASP A 106 8.39 6.88 -0.14
CA ASP A 106 8.81 7.90 -1.12
C ASP A 106 7.72 8.30 -2.12
N SER A 107 6.54 7.71 -2.05
CA SER A 107 5.47 7.96 -3.03
C SER A 107 5.01 9.42 -3.05
N VAL A 108 4.91 10.09 -1.89
CA VAL A 108 4.55 11.50 -1.81
C VAL A 108 5.60 12.37 -2.52
N GLU A 109 6.89 12.12 -2.25
CA GLU A 109 8.00 12.83 -2.88
C GLU A 109 7.99 12.67 -4.41
N ARG A 110 7.68 11.48 -4.89
CA ARG A 110 7.64 11.13 -6.33
C ARG A 110 6.40 11.70 -7.04
N LEU A 111 5.26 11.78 -6.37
CA LEU A 111 4.01 12.28 -6.94
C LEU A 111 3.93 13.81 -6.96
N THR A 112 4.49 14.48 -5.96
CA THR A 112 4.40 15.93 -5.77
C THR A 112 4.87 16.75 -6.99
N PRO A 113 6.00 16.45 -7.64
CA PRO A 113 6.44 17.19 -8.83
C PRO A 113 5.50 17.07 -10.04
N ILE A 114 4.68 16.00 -10.07
CA ILE A 114 3.81 15.68 -11.21
C ILE A 114 2.41 16.23 -10.99
N LEU A 115 1.87 16.02 -9.79
CA LEU A 115 0.45 16.28 -9.48
C LEU A 115 0.23 17.53 -8.62
N GLY A 116 1.29 18.08 -8.04
CA GLY A 116 1.23 19.25 -7.16
C GLY A 116 1.27 18.90 -5.68
N VAL A 117 1.83 19.81 -4.88
CA VAL A 117 2.01 19.65 -3.43
C VAL A 117 0.67 19.69 -2.68
N GLU A 118 -0.26 20.53 -3.13
CA GLU A 118 -1.59 20.64 -2.52
C GLU A 118 -2.49 19.44 -2.81
N GLN A 119 -2.27 18.78 -3.95
CA GLN A 119 -3.05 17.63 -4.38
C GLN A 119 -2.55 16.32 -3.80
N THR A 120 -1.23 16.21 -3.55
CA THR A 120 -0.61 14.96 -3.10
C THR A 120 -0.79 14.75 -1.60
N VAL A 121 -1.34 13.62 -1.23
CA VAL A 121 -1.67 13.24 0.14
C VAL A 121 -1.04 11.87 0.46
N GLY A 122 -0.29 11.80 1.55
CA GLY A 122 0.23 10.52 2.05
C GLY A 122 -0.90 9.64 2.57
N GLY A 123 -0.78 8.33 2.33
CA GLY A 123 -1.78 7.38 2.83
C GLY A 123 -1.20 6.00 3.10
N ALA A 124 -1.67 5.37 4.16
CA ALA A 124 -1.34 4.02 4.57
C ALA A 124 -2.61 3.17 4.56
N ALA A 125 -2.67 2.18 3.67
CA ALA A 125 -3.73 1.17 3.69
C ALA A 125 -3.29 -0.03 4.54
N TYR A 126 -4.15 -0.47 5.45
CA TYR A 126 -3.99 -1.66 6.27
C TYR A 126 -5.07 -2.66 5.88
N ILE A 127 -4.71 -3.60 5.04
CA ILE A 127 -5.62 -4.59 4.48
C ILE A 127 -4.82 -5.74 3.86
N ALA A 128 -5.31 -6.95 3.95
CA ALA A 128 -4.80 -8.08 3.20
C ALA A 128 -5.71 -8.36 2.01
N THR A 129 -5.27 -7.97 0.82
CA THR A 129 -6.02 -8.15 -0.43
C THR A 129 -5.13 -8.66 -1.56
N VAL A 130 -5.70 -9.49 -2.41
CA VAL A 130 -5.08 -9.96 -3.65
C VAL A 130 -6.10 -9.96 -4.79
N ILE A 131 -5.63 -9.89 -6.03
CA ILE A 131 -6.47 -10.27 -7.18
C ILE A 131 -6.49 -11.79 -7.20
N GLY A 132 -7.65 -12.38 -6.89
CA GLY A 132 -7.86 -13.83 -6.88
C GLY A 132 -7.92 -14.39 -8.30
N SER A 133 -8.64 -13.69 -9.18
CA SER A 133 -8.71 -13.89 -10.63
C SER A 133 -9.12 -12.58 -11.30
N PRO A 134 -8.99 -12.42 -12.62
CA PRO A 134 -9.48 -11.25 -13.31
C PRO A 134 -10.94 -10.93 -12.96
N GLY A 135 -11.21 -9.70 -12.51
CA GLY A 135 -12.52 -9.23 -12.04
C GLY A 135 -12.88 -9.61 -10.59
N VAL A 136 -12.04 -10.37 -9.87
CA VAL A 136 -12.30 -10.82 -8.49
C VAL A 136 -11.18 -10.38 -7.56
N ILE A 137 -11.52 -9.64 -6.52
CA ILE A 137 -10.60 -9.26 -5.44
C ILE A 137 -10.96 -10.06 -4.19
N LYS A 138 -9.95 -10.72 -3.60
CA LYS A 138 -10.07 -11.44 -2.33
C LYS A 138 -9.46 -10.64 -1.20
N GLN A 139 -10.22 -10.49 -0.11
CA GLN A 139 -9.78 -9.81 1.10
C GLN A 139 -9.93 -10.78 2.29
N SER A 140 -8.84 -10.98 3.03
CA SER A 140 -8.74 -12.00 4.08
C SER A 140 -8.49 -11.46 5.49
N SER A 141 -8.15 -10.17 5.65
CA SER A 141 -7.96 -9.57 6.97
C SER A 141 -9.29 -9.20 7.63
N HIS A 142 -9.37 -9.32 8.97
CA HIS A 142 -10.52 -8.85 9.74
C HIS A 142 -10.57 -7.29 9.89
N PHE A 143 -9.75 -6.59 9.13
CA PHE A 143 -9.70 -5.13 9.08
C PHE A 143 -9.49 -4.64 7.65
N ALA A 144 -10.03 -3.47 7.35
CA ALA A 144 -9.80 -2.73 6.13
C ALA A 144 -9.77 -1.24 6.50
N MET A 145 -8.57 -0.71 6.71
CA MET A 145 -8.38 0.64 7.23
C MET A 145 -7.50 1.45 6.28
N MET A 146 -7.74 2.76 6.26
CA MET A 146 -6.88 3.71 5.57
C MET A 146 -6.63 4.90 6.48
N ARG A 147 -5.36 5.24 6.69
CA ARG A 147 -4.92 6.46 7.38
C ARG A 147 -4.23 7.34 6.36
N PHE A 148 -4.61 8.59 6.29
CA PHE A 148 -4.05 9.52 5.30
C PHE A 148 -3.99 10.93 5.87
N GLY A 149 -3.16 11.78 5.25
CA GLY A 149 -3.02 13.14 5.71
C GLY A 149 -2.06 13.95 4.84
N ARG A 150 -2.16 15.25 4.97
CA ARG A 150 -1.24 16.20 4.35
C ARG A 150 0.06 16.26 5.14
N ALA A 151 1.18 16.41 4.44
CA ALA A 151 2.50 16.54 5.09
C ALA A 151 2.59 17.83 5.94
N ASP A 152 1.89 18.90 5.54
CA ASP A 152 1.83 20.18 6.27
C ASP A 152 0.81 20.20 7.42
N LYS A 153 0.11 19.09 7.66
CA LYS A 153 -0.91 18.90 8.72
C LYS A 153 -2.08 19.88 8.67
N LYS A 154 -2.26 20.60 7.58
CA LYS A 154 -3.39 21.54 7.43
C LYS A 154 -4.71 20.80 7.33
N ALA A 155 -5.76 21.44 7.88
CA ALA A 155 -7.12 20.96 7.70
C ALA A 155 -7.52 21.00 6.22
N ASP A 156 -8.24 19.95 5.80
CA ASP A 156 -8.64 19.77 4.40
C ASP A 156 -10.10 19.30 4.33
N ALA A 157 -10.94 20.13 3.72
CA ALA A 157 -12.37 19.87 3.62
C ALA A 157 -12.69 18.64 2.76
N THR A 158 -11.93 18.39 1.67
CA THR A 158 -12.10 17.22 0.81
C THR A 158 -11.76 15.93 1.55
N LEU A 159 -10.65 15.92 2.32
CA LEU A 159 -10.28 14.75 3.12
C LEU A 159 -11.31 14.48 4.23
N LYS A 160 -11.84 15.52 4.88
CA LYS A 160 -12.91 15.37 5.88
C LYS A 160 -14.18 14.77 5.26
N ALA A 161 -14.61 15.30 4.11
CA ALA A 161 -15.75 14.75 3.38
C ALA A 161 -15.52 13.28 2.96
N PHE A 162 -14.28 12.91 2.63
CA PHE A 162 -13.92 11.54 2.29
C PHE A 162 -14.00 10.59 3.51
N VAL A 163 -13.60 11.05 4.71
CA VAL A 163 -13.80 10.29 5.96
C VAL A 163 -15.29 10.06 6.21
N ASP A 164 -16.12 11.09 6.07
CA ASP A 164 -17.57 10.97 6.27
C ASP A 164 -18.22 10.04 5.24
N ALA A 165 -17.76 10.06 4.00
CA ALA A 165 -18.16 9.11 2.97
C ALA A 165 -17.78 7.67 3.31
N GLY A 166 -16.61 7.45 3.91
CA GLY A 166 -16.15 6.14 4.37
C GLY A 166 -17.03 5.50 5.44
N LYS A 167 -17.62 6.32 6.33
CA LYS A 167 -18.56 5.81 7.35
C LYS A 167 -19.77 5.14 6.71
N ALA A 168 -20.36 5.78 5.67
CA ALA A 168 -21.47 5.21 4.92
C ALA A 168 -21.08 3.93 4.17
N ALA A 169 -19.85 3.86 3.67
CA ALA A 169 -19.28 2.71 3.00
C ALA A 169 -18.83 1.57 3.93
N LYS A 170 -18.93 1.75 5.26
CA LYS A 170 -18.42 0.85 6.30
C LYS A 170 -16.92 0.56 6.12
N VAL A 171 -16.15 1.59 5.76
CA VAL A 171 -14.70 1.55 5.63
C VAL A 171 -14.09 2.42 6.73
N ASP A 172 -13.10 1.91 7.43
CA ASP A 172 -12.40 2.66 8.48
C ASP A 172 -11.39 3.63 7.83
N LEU A 173 -11.83 4.87 7.62
CA LEU A 173 -11.02 5.97 7.10
C LEU A 173 -10.78 7.00 8.20
N ASP A 174 -9.54 7.48 8.35
CA ASP A 174 -9.24 8.56 9.29
C ASP A 174 -8.09 9.44 8.81
N ILE A 175 -8.10 10.70 9.23
CA ILE A 175 -7.05 11.66 8.96
C ILE A 175 -5.98 11.52 10.03
N SER A 176 -4.78 11.12 9.62
CA SER A 176 -3.64 10.98 10.52
C SER A 176 -3.15 12.35 10.99
N ALA A 177 -2.96 12.50 12.30
CA ALA A 177 -2.33 13.67 12.89
C ALA A 177 -0.84 13.81 12.50
N ASP A 178 -0.19 12.71 12.13
CA ASP A 178 1.19 12.65 11.65
C ASP A 178 1.36 11.53 10.62
N ILE A 179 1.01 11.85 9.38
CA ILE A 179 1.08 10.85 8.29
C ILE A 179 2.51 10.38 8.01
N GLN A 180 3.51 11.21 8.22
CA GLN A 180 4.90 10.80 8.05
C GLN A 180 5.28 9.70 9.03
N ARG A 181 4.92 9.87 10.31
CA ARG A 181 5.10 8.83 11.33
C ARG A 181 4.35 7.55 10.96
N GLU A 182 3.10 7.66 10.55
CA GLU A 182 2.25 6.52 10.14
C GLU A 182 2.89 5.72 8.99
N LEU A 183 3.35 6.40 7.94
CA LEU A 183 4.01 5.78 6.79
C LEU A 183 5.30 5.06 7.21
N TRP A 184 6.13 5.68 8.07
CA TRP A 184 7.35 5.05 8.55
C TRP A 184 7.08 3.86 9.48
N GLN A 185 6.09 3.95 10.35
CA GLN A 185 5.68 2.82 11.19
C GLN A 185 5.24 1.63 10.33
N LYS A 186 4.39 1.87 9.33
CA LYS A 186 4.01 0.83 8.37
C LYS A 186 5.21 0.29 7.61
N PHE A 187 6.10 1.16 7.14
CA PHE A 187 7.28 0.79 6.35
C PHE A 187 8.24 -0.12 7.14
N ILE A 188 8.56 0.22 8.39
CA ILE A 188 9.42 -0.57 9.26
C ILE A 188 8.89 -2.01 9.39
N PHE A 189 7.62 -2.14 9.76
CA PHE A 189 7.00 -3.46 9.94
C PHE A 189 6.86 -4.23 8.63
N LEU A 190 6.36 -3.56 7.58
CA LEU A 190 6.15 -4.18 6.27
C LEU A 190 7.45 -4.66 5.64
N THR A 191 8.53 -3.87 5.71
CA THR A 191 9.84 -4.23 5.16
C THR A 191 10.40 -5.48 5.82
N ALA A 192 10.29 -5.57 7.16
CA ALA A 192 10.73 -6.74 7.91
C ALA A 192 9.90 -8.00 7.58
N MET A 193 8.56 -7.87 7.53
CA MET A 193 7.67 -8.96 7.14
C MET A 193 7.92 -9.42 5.71
N SER A 194 8.05 -8.48 4.78
CA SER A 194 8.29 -8.77 3.37
C SER A 194 9.68 -9.39 3.14
N GLY A 195 10.69 -8.81 3.77
CA GLY A 195 12.07 -9.30 3.66
C GLY A 195 12.22 -10.71 4.22
N SER A 196 11.75 -10.96 5.45
CA SER A 196 11.88 -12.26 6.10
C SER A 196 11.08 -13.36 5.38
N THR A 197 9.78 -13.12 5.11
CA THR A 197 8.94 -14.17 4.50
C THR A 197 9.34 -14.49 3.06
N ALA A 198 9.84 -13.52 2.29
CA ALA A 198 10.31 -13.75 0.93
C ALA A 198 11.69 -14.42 0.90
N SER A 199 12.67 -13.93 1.68
CA SER A 199 14.05 -14.49 1.66
C SER A 199 14.12 -15.89 2.23
N LEU A 200 13.36 -16.18 3.32
CA LEU A 200 13.29 -17.50 3.94
C LEU A 200 12.27 -18.43 3.26
N ARG A 201 11.48 -17.94 2.29
CA ARG A 201 10.43 -18.69 1.59
C ARG A 201 9.45 -19.40 2.55
N SER A 202 9.16 -18.75 3.68
CA SER A 202 8.36 -19.31 4.76
C SER A 202 7.24 -18.36 5.17
N SER A 203 6.18 -18.92 5.79
CA SER A 203 5.23 -18.12 6.53
C SER A 203 5.84 -17.64 7.86
N ILE A 204 5.14 -16.71 8.51
CA ILE A 204 5.66 -16.06 9.73
C ILE A 204 5.71 -16.99 10.94
N GLY A 205 4.89 -18.06 10.99
CA GLY A 205 4.86 -19.01 12.12
C GLY A 205 6.23 -19.61 12.42
N PRO A 206 6.81 -20.43 11.51
CA PRO A 206 8.14 -20.99 11.70
C PRO A 206 9.23 -19.94 11.98
N ILE A 207 9.14 -18.77 11.34
CA ILE A 207 10.14 -17.70 11.51
C ILE A 207 10.09 -17.11 12.93
N ARG A 208 8.91 -16.88 13.50
CA ARG A 208 8.78 -16.28 14.83
C ARG A 208 9.06 -17.27 15.98
N GLU A 209 8.93 -18.58 15.72
CA GLU A 209 9.17 -19.64 16.70
C GLU A 209 10.66 -19.90 16.88
N ASP A 210 11.46 -19.76 15.84
CA ASP A 210 12.90 -19.90 15.89
C ASP A 210 13.57 -18.61 16.44
N PRO A 211 14.42 -18.73 17.52
CA PRO A 211 15.05 -17.55 18.13
C PRO A 211 15.98 -16.78 17.20
N GLU A 212 16.73 -17.46 16.31
CA GLU A 212 17.68 -16.81 15.39
C GLU A 212 16.92 -16.08 14.28
N LEU A 213 15.89 -16.71 13.69
CA LEU A 213 15.04 -16.10 12.66
C LEU A 213 14.22 -14.94 13.22
N ARG A 214 13.75 -15.05 14.47
CA ARG A 214 13.10 -13.94 15.18
C ARG A 214 14.07 -12.76 15.39
N GLY A 215 15.33 -13.06 15.72
CA GLY A 215 16.41 -12.05 15.78
C GLY A 215 16.63 -11.37 14.43
N PHE A 216 16.55 -12.11 13.33
CA PHE A 216 16.67 -11.56 11.98
C PHE A 216 15.54 -10.59 11.63
N ILE A 217 14.26 -10.93 11.95
CA ILE A 217 13.13 -10.00 11.75
C ILE A 217 13.35 -8.72 12.58
N ARG A 218 13.80 -8.86 13.82
CA ARG A 218 14.09 -7.72 14.68
C ARG A 218 15.17 -6.81 14.07
N ALA A 219 16.26 -7.39 13.59
CA ALA A 219 17.34 -6.64 12.94
C ALA A 219 16.85 -5.85 11.72
N LEU A 220 15.98 -6.46 10.88
CA LEU A 220 15.34 -5.77 9.74
C LEU A 220 14.53 -4.54 10.17
N MET A 221 13.80 -4.64 11.31
CA MET A 221 13.04 -3.51 11.87
C MET A 221 13.96 -2.45 12.49
N ASP A 222 14.95 -2.87 13.28
CA ASP A 222 15.88 -1.96 13.98
C ASP A 222 16.65 -1.09 12.98
N GLU A 223 17.13 -1.66 11.86
CA GLU A 223 17.80 -0.92 10.80
C GLU A 223 16.88 0.13 10.16
N ALA A 224 15.67 -0.24 9.78
CA ALA A 224 14.68 0.69 9.20
C ALA A 224 14.25 1.76 10.22
N PHE A 225 14.13 1.39 11.50
CA PHE A 225 13.83 2.30 12.60
C PHE A 225 14.94 3.33 12.81
N ALA A 226 16.21 2.89 12.84
CA ALA A 226 17.36 3.78 13.00
C ALA A 226 17.43 4.83 11.87
N ILE A 227 17.14 4.41 10.63
CA ILE A 227 17.05 5.33 9.49
C ILE A 227 15.89 6.32 9.67
N GLY A 228 14.70 5.86 10.08
CA GLY A 228 13.55 6.74 10.34
C GLY A 228 13.87 7.80 11.40
N LYS A 229 14.53 7.41 12.48
CA LYS A 229 15.01 8.34 13.53
C LYS A 229 16.02 9.36 12.98
N ALA A 230 16.98 8.91 12.19
CA ALA A 230 17.97 9.78 11.57
C ALA A 230 17.36 10.77 10.55
N LYS A 231 16.26 10.40 9.90
CA LYS A 231 15.45 11.28 9.03
C LYS A 231 14.53 12.23 9.83
N GLY A 232 14.60 12.24 11.16
CA GLY A 232 13.83 13.13 12.02
C GLY A 232 12.37 12.71 12.24
N VAL A 233 12.01 11.47 11.91
CA VAL A 233 10.65 10.97 12.13
C VAL A 233 10.39 10.74 13.62
N SER A 234 9.25 11.19 14.13
CA SER A 234 8.83 11.04 15.52
C SER A 234 8.39 9.61 15.82
N LEU A 235 9.34 8.68 15.87
CA LEU A 235 9.12 7.27 16.21
C LEU A 235 9.31 7.05 17.72
N ASP A 236 8.38 6.31 18.33
CA ASP A 236 8.50 5.90 19.72
C ASP A 236 9.63 4.88 19.88
N ALA A 237 10.43 4.98 20.94
CA ALA A 237 11.51 4.06 21.22
C ALA A 237 11.02 2.61 21.43
N ALA A 238 9.81 2.44 21.96
CA ALA A 238 9.20 1.13 22.19
C ALA A 238 8.62 0.47 20.90
N TYR A 239 8.58 1.21 19.78
CA TYR A 239 7.86 0.77 18.58
C TYR A 239 8.29 -0.61 18.07
N VAL A 240 9.59 -0.90 18.00
CA VAL A 240 10.08 -2.20 17.50
C VAL A 240 9.67 -3.31 18.47
N ASP A 241 9.79 -3.11 19.77
CA ASP A 241 9.38 -4.10 20.79
C ASP A 241 7.88 -4.38 20.72
N GLU A 242 7.05 -3.34 20.56
CA GLU A 242 5.61 -3.48 20.36
C GLU A 242 5.29 -4.28 19.10
N ARG A 243 5.99 -4.03 17.98
CA ARG A 243 5.78 -4.78 16.73
C ARG A 243 6.24 -6.23 16.84
N MET A 244 7.33 -6.50 17.55
CA MET A 244 7.77 -7.88 17.84
C MET A 244 6.74 -8.63 18.68
N ASN A 245 6.17 -7.98 19.71
CA ASN A 245 5.09 -8.56 20.52
C ASN A 245 3.82 -8.79 19.70
N PHE A 246 3.45 -7.85 18.82
CA PHE A 246 2.31 -7.99 17.90
C PHE A 246 2.52 -9.17 16.94
N LEU A 247 3.73 -9.30 16.38
CA LEU A 247 4.10 -10.41 15.50
C LEU A 247 4.00 -11.77 16.22
N ALA A 248 4.43 -11.83 17.47
CA ALA A 248 4.40 -13.05 18.27
C ALA A 248 2.98 -13.51 18.62
N SER A 249 2.05 -12.56 18.88
CA SER A 249 0.76 -12.86 19.51
C SER A 249 -0.48 -12.62 18.63
N LYS A 250 -0.38 -11.80 17.57
CA LYS A 250 -1.55 -11.33 16.80
C LYS A 250 -1.52 -11.71 15.31
N ILE A 251 -0.36 -12.08 14.79
CA ILE A 251 -0.24 -12.45 13.37
C ILE A 251 -0.52 -13.93 13.21
N GLU A 252 -1.39 -14.29 12.28
CA GLU A 252 -1.69 -15.67 11.93
C GLU A 252 -0.42 -16.40 11.45
N PRO A 253 -0.13 -17.63 11.96
CA PRO A 253 1.12 -18.36 11.65
C PRO A 253 1.34 -18.57 10.14
N GLY A 254 0.27 -18.78 9.38
CA GLY A 254 0.31 -18.99 7.93
C GLY A 254 0.54 -17.74 7.10
N MET A 255 0.59 -16.54 7.71
CA MET A 255 0.69 -15.27 6.98
C MET A 255 2.05 -15.15 6.28
N LYS A 256 2.00 -14.69 5.04
CA LYS A 256 3.13 -14.22 4.22
C LYS A 256 2.84 -12.80 3.75
N ALA A 257 3.89 -12.00 3.58
CA ALA A 257 3.75 -10.68 2.96
C ALA A 257 3.53 -10.80 1.45
N SER A 258 2.99 -9.72 0.83
CA SER A 258 2.71 -9.69 -0.61
C SER A 258 3.93 -10.01 -1.47
N MET A 259 5.12 -9.54 -1.08
CA MET A 259 6.37 -9.79 -1.81
C MET A 259 6.75 -11.29 -1.83
N ALA A 260 6.43 -12.05 -0.78
CA ALA A 260 6.62 -13.50 -0.76
C ALA A 260 5.67 -14.19 -1.75
N HIS A 261 4.42 -13.77 -1.82
CA HIS A 261 3.47 -14.26 -2.83
C HIS A 261 3.85 -13.86 -4.25
N ASP A 262 4.38 -12.65 -4.45
CA ASP A 262 4.89 -12.22 -5.75
C ASP A 262 6.09 -13.08 -6.18
N LEU A 263 7.00 -13.38 -5.25
CA LEU A 263 8.14 -14.28 -5.49
C LEU A 263 7.69 -15.70 -5.89
N GLU A 264 6.73 -16.28 -5.18
CA GLU A 264 6.19 -17.61 -5.45
C GLU A 264 5.51 -17.71 -6.82
N ARG A 265 4.90 -16.61 -7.27
CA ARG A 265 4.22 -16.52 -8.57
C ARG A 265 5.15 -16.09 -9.72
N GLY A 266 6.42 -15.83 -9.44
CA GLY A 266 7.36 -15.30 -10.42
C GLY A 266 7.05 -13.86 -10.85
N ASN A 267 6.32 -13.09 -10.06
CA ASN A 267 6.02 -11.69 -10.33
C ASN A 267 7.20 -10.79 -9.97
N ARG A 268 7.24 -9.59 -10.56
CA ARG A 268 8.17 -8.52 -10.18
C ARG A 268 7.98 -8.15 -8.69
N LEU A 269 9.11 -7.97 -7.98
CA LEU A 269 9.12 -7.67 -6.54
C LEU A 269 9.24 -6.16 -6.27
N GLU A 270 8.63 -5.70 -5.18
CA GLU A 270 8.83 -4.34 -4.64
C GLU A 270 10.13 -4.22 -3.81
N LEU A 271 11.10 -5.08 -4.07
CA LEU A 271 12.38 -5.21 -3.34
C LEU A 271 13.17 -3.90 -3.29
N ASP A 272 13.25 -3.18 -4.40
CA ASP A 272 14.00 -1.91 -4.52
C ASP A 272 13.42 -0.81 -3.60
N TRP A 273 12.11 -0.83 -3.36
CA TRP A 273 11.38 0.17 -2.55
C TRP A 273 11.19 -0.23 -1.08
N LEU A 274 11.49 -1.46 -0.71
CA LEU A 274 11.45 -1.97 0.67
C LEU A 274 12.88 -2.13 1.20
N SER A 275 13.44 -3.32 1.27
CA SER A 275 14.81 -3.52 1.76
C SER A 275 15.85 -2.76 0.94
N GLY A 276 15.64 -2.59 -0.36
CA GLY A 276 16.48 -1.75 -1.22
C GLY A 276 16.48 -0.28 -0.82
N LYS A 277 15.33 0.26 -0.38
CA LYS A 277 15.22 1.64 0.12
C LYS A 277 15.92 1.82 1.46
N VAL A 278 15.76 0.87 2.40
CA VAL A 278 16.51 0.87 3.68
C VAL A 278 18.01 0.90 3.42
N ARG A 279 18.49 0.02 2.55
CA ARG A 279 19.88 -0.06 2.13
C ARG A 279 20.40 1.24 1.51
N ALA A 280 19.62 1.86 0.61
CA ALA A 280 20.01 3.11 -0.04
C ALA A 280 20.14 4.26 0.96
N LEU A 281 19.13 4.42 1.84
CA LEU A 281 19.14 5.43 2.89
C LEU A 281 20.22 5.17 3.96
N GLY A 282 20.49 3.90 4.29
CA GLY A 282 21.59 3.53 5.18
C GLY A 282 22.93 4.02 4.66
N ARG A 283 23.21 3.85 3.38
CA ARG A 283 24.44 4.36 2.73
C ARG A 283 24.50 5.88 2.71
N GLU A 284 23.38 6.55 2.40
CA GLU A 284 23.25 8.00 2.39
C GLU A 284 23.58 8.59 3.79
N LEU A 285 23.09 7.93 4.85
CA LEU A 285 23.19 8.42 6.23
C LEU A 285 24.37 7.83 7.02
N GLY A 286 25.16 6.94 6.44
CA GLY A 286 26.24 6.24 7.13
C GLY A 286 25.76 5.26 8.20
N ILE A 287 24.54 4.72 8.08
CA ILE A 287 23.93 3.76 9.01
C ILE A 287 24.05 2.35 8.41
N PRO A 288 24.70 1.39 9.11
CA PRO A 288 24.79 0.02 8.63
C PRO A 288 23.43 -0.65 8.52
N THR A 289 23.21 -1.42 7.43
CA THR A 289 21.96 -2.15 7.16
C THR A 289 22.22 -3.60 6.74
N PRO A 290 23.01 -4.40 7.50
CA PRO A 290 23.44 -5.73 7.05
C PRO A 290 22.30 -6.72 6.84
N ALA A 291 21.23 -6.66 7.65
CA ALA A 291 20.07 -7.55 7.47
C ALA A 291 19.29 -7.23 6.18
N ASN A 292 19.01 -5.95 5.91
CA ASN A 292 18.36 -5.52 4.67
C ASN A 292 19.26 -5.69 3.44
N ASP A 293 20.58 -5.52 3.58
CA ASP A 293 21.56 -5.85 2.54
C ASP A 293 21.52 -7.35 2.17
N THR A 294 21.38 -8.22 3.18
CA THR A 294 21.26 -9.68 2.98
C THR A 294 19.99 -10.01 2.21
N VAL A 295 18.81 -9.49 2.66
CA VAL A 295 17.53 -9.68 1.95
C VAL A 295 17.64 -9.24 0.49
N TYR A 296 18.17 -8.03 0.26
CA TYR A 296 18.31 -7.50 -1.08
C TYR A 296 19.20 -8.38 -1.95
N THR A 297 20.32 -8.84 -1.42
CA THR A 297 21.30 -9.67 -2.15
C THR A 297 20.70 -11.02 -2.53
N VAL A 298 20.03 -11.69 -1.60
CA VAL A 298 19.41 -13.00 -1.81
C VAL A 298 18.28 -12.93 -2.85
N LEU A 299 17.48 -11.85 -2.83
CA LEU A 299 16.32 -11.71 -3.72
C LEU A 299 16.64 -10.99 -5.06
N LYS A 300 17.84 -10.46 -5.23
CA LYS A 300 18.20 -9.59 -6.36
C LYS A 300 17.93 -10.20 -7.72
N LEU A 301 18.21 -11.48 -7.90
CA LEU A 301 17.99 -12.17 -9.18
C LEU A 301 16.50 -12.36 -9.51
N HIS A 302 15.63 -12.35 -8.49
CA HIS A 302 14.18 -12.52 -8.65
C HIS A 302 13.43 -11.18 -8.75
N ARG A 303 14.11 -10.03 -8.61
CA ARG A 303 13.45 -8.73 -8.49
C ARG A 303 12.57 -8.35 -9.68
N MET A 304 12.92 -8.80 -10.88
CA MET A 304 12.15 -8.52 -12.12
C MET A 304 11.09 -9.56 -12.42
N GLY A 305 10.95 -10.58 -11.58
CA GLY A 305 10.13 -11.76 -11.82
C GLY A 305 10.88 -12.85 -12.55
N SER A 306 10.23 -14.01 -12.74
CA SER A 306 10.74 -15.07 -13.61
C SER A 306 10.47 -14.73 -15.08
N HIS A 307 11.47 -14.92 -15.90
CA HIS A 307 11.37 -14.85 -17.37
C HIS A 307 10.91 -16.19 -17.91
#